data_9bc7579ef7b618b356e01c550079a44e
#
_entry.id   9bc7579ef7b618b356e01c550079a44e
#
_cell.length_a   1.000
_cell.length_b   1.000
_cell.length_c   1.000
_cell.angle_alpha   90.00
_cell.angle_beta   90.00
_cell.angle_gamma   90.00
#
_symmetry.space_group_name_H-M   'P 1'
#
loop_
_entity.id
_entity.type
_entity.pdbx_description
1 polymer ?
#
loop_
_entity_poly.entity_id
_entity_poly.type
_entity_poly.pdbx_seq_one_letter_code
_entity_poly.pdbx_strand_id
1 'polypeptide(L)'
;MVATLLEAATRVFVKEGYAKATTNRIAKAAGVSVGSLYQYFPSKDAIAVELLRRYRDGLVELVGARLAAATPATFTAVVRDLIGELLRAEGINPALHRVLIEQVLRTSARREMLGFEERLEAVLAEGMRAAKIELDDPDLSAFMLVRVVLSVVQSAVVDRPKYKTAALADELTELVVGYVARAQARTSS
;
A
#
# COMPACT_ATOMS: atom_id res chain seq x y z
N MET A 1 -2.42 22.57 9.91
CA MET A 1 -0.95 22.61 10.10
C MET A 1 -0.29 21.28 9.69
N VAL A 2 -0.59 20.14 10.31
CA VAL A 2 0.02 18.83 9.96
C VAL A 2 -0.19 18.51 8.47
N ALA A 3 -1.40 18.63 7.92
CA ALA A 3 -1.67 18.38 6.51
C ALA A 3 -0.79 19.25 5.59
N THR A 4 -0.68 20.55 5.88
CA THR A 4 0.14 21.52 5.12
C THR A 4 1.63 21.11 5.12
N LEU A 5 2.15 20.65 6.27
CA LEU A 5 3.52 20.17 6.40
C LEU A 5 3.76 18.88 5.59
N LEU A 6 2.81 17.95 5.61
CA LEU A 6 2.90 16.70 4.86
C LEU A 6 2.82 16.93 3.35
N GLU A 7 1.95 17.82 2.88
CA GLU A 7 1.87 18.22 1.47
C GLU A 7 3.17 18.88 1.00
N ALA A 8 3.72 19.80 1.81
CA ALA A 8 5.00 20.44 1.52
C ALA A 8 6.15 19.42 1.49
N ALA A 9 6.19 18.48 2.44
CA ALA A 9 7.17 17.41 2.48
C ALA A 9 7.08 16.52 1.23
N THR A 10 5.87 16.16 0.82
CA THR A 10 5.63 15.41 -0.42
C THR A 10 6.26 16.10 -1.62
N ARG A 11 5.97 17.41 -1.80
CA ARG A 11 6.56 18.19 -2.90
C ARG A 11 8.09 18.23 -2.86
N VAL A 12 8.67 18.40 -1.67
CA VAL A 12 10.13 18.44 -1.49
C VAL A 12 10.76 17.09 -1.76
N PHE A 13 10.19 15.99 -1.22
CA PHE A 13 10.70 14.63 -1.44
C PHE A 13 10.64 14.21 -2.90
N VAL A 14 9.57 14.53 -3.60
CA VAL A 14 9.41 14.23 -5.03
C VAL A 14 10.39 15.03 -5.89
N LYS A 15 10.52 16.33 -5.61
CA LYS A 15 11.33 17.24 -6.42
C LYS A 15 12.85 17.05 -6.22
N GLU A 16 13.28 16.87 -4.97
CA GLU A 16 14.69 16.93 -4.58
C GLU A 16 15.26 15.57 -4.19
N GLY A 17 14.41 14.58 -4.00
CA GLY A 17 14.74 13.30 -3.39
C GLY A 17 14.91 13.39 -1.88
N TYR A 18 14.76 12.25 -1.20
CA TYR A 18 14.82 12.19 0.27
C TYR A 18 16.16 12.65 0.85
N ALA A 19 17.27 12.25 0.23
CA ALA A 19 18.62 12.56 0.74
C ALA A 19 18.88 14.06 0.83
N LYS A 20 18.43 14.84 -0.15
CA LYS A 20 18.62 16.29 -0.22
C LYS A 20 17.55 17.09 0.52
N ALA A 21 16.41 16.48 0.86
CA ALA A 21 15.35 17.11 1.61
C ALA A 21 15.79 17.41 3.05
N THR A 22 15.42 18.59 3.55
CA THR A 22 15.66 19.02 4.93
C THR A 22 14.40 19.59 5.55
N THR A 23 14.30 19.55 6.88
CA THR A 23 13.19 20.17 7.61
C THR A 23 13.07 21.66 7.32
N ASN A 24 14.20 22.36 7.12
CA ASN A 24 14.20 23.78 6.73
C ASN A 24 13.53 24.01 5.38
N ARG A 25 13.81 23.16 4.39
CA ARG A 25 13.18 23.24 3.06
C ARG A 25 11.69 22.91 3.11
N ILE A 26 11.32 21.95 3.91
CA ILE A 26 9.93 21.56 4.12
C ILE A 26 9.15 22.72 4.81
N ALA A 27 9.70 23.30 5.88
CA ALA A 27 9.10 24.44 6.57
C ALA A 27 8.93 25.63 5.63
N LYS A 28 9.96 25.96 4.83
CA LYS A 28 9.89 27.01 3.80
C LYS A 28 8.80 26.73 2.77
N ALA A 29 8.72 25.48 2.28
CA ALA A 29 7.72 25.06 1.29
C ALA A 29 6.29 25.06 1.87
N ALA A 30 6.14 24.87 3.17
CA ALA A 30 4.88 24.95 3.91
C ALA A 30 4.49 26.38 4.31
N GLY A 31 5.37 27.37 4.16
CA GLY A 31 5.15 28.75 4.60
C GLY A 31 5.14 28.92 6.11
N VAL A 32 5.86 28.07 6.86
CA VAL A 32 5.92 28.12 8.32
C VAL A 32 7.36 28.25 8.84
N SER A 33 7.51 28.64 10.12
CA SER A 33 8.82 28.65 10.76
C SER A 33 9.33 27.20 10.99
N VAL A 34 10.63 27.03 11.00
CA VAL A 34 11.27 25.74 11.34
C VAL A 34 10.91 25.30 12.77
N GLY A 35 10.82 26.23 13.70
CA GLY A 35 10.36 25.97 15.06
C GLY A 35 8.94 25.40 15.10
N SER A 36 8.03 25.95 14.28
CA SER A 36 6.67 25.42 14.15
C SER A 36 6.64 24.00 13.58
N LEU A 37 7.51 23.67 12.62
CA LEU A 37 7.62 22.32 12.10
C LEU A 37 8.04 21.35 13.20
N TYR A 38 9.06 21.70 14.00
CA TYR A 38 9.57 20.82 15.06
C TYR A 38 8.56 20.57 16.19
N GLN A 39 7.55 21.41 16.36
CA GLN A 39 6.45 21.13 17.30
C GLN A 39 5.61 19.92 16.89
N TYR A 40 5.56 19.59 15.59
CA TYR A 40 4.76 18.47 15.05
C TYR A 40 5.63 17.27 14.67
N PHE A 41 6.81 17.51 14.14
CA PHE A 41 7.70 16.47 13.63
C PHE A 41 9.14 16.69 14.08
N PRO A 42 9.71 15.78 14.88
CA PRO A 42 11.07 15.94 15.41
C PRO A 42 12.16 15.77 14.33
N SER A 43 11.83 15.19 13.17
CA SER A 43 12.77 14.96 12.08
C SER A 43 12.05 14.81 10.73
N LYS A 44 12.82 14.84 9.63
CA LYS A 44 12.27 14.50 8.31
C LYS A 44 11.85 13.02 8.24
N ASP A 45 12.50 12.15 9.01
CA ASP A 45 12.16 10.73 9.08
C ASP A 45 10.77 10.54 9.70
N ALA A 46 10.45 11.29 10.76
CA ALA A 46 9.12 11.28 11.36
C ALA A 46 8.04 11.75 10.37
N ILE A 47 8.36 12.71 9.52
CA ILE A 47 7.44 13.15 8.44
C ILE A 47 7.25 12.02 7.41
N ALA A 48 8.33 11.36 7.01
CA ALA A 48 8.27 10.25 6.04
C ALA A 48 7.46 9.05 6.59
N VAL A 49 7.66 8.70 7.85
CA VAL A 49 6.90 7.65 8.56
C VAL A 49 5.42 8.00 8.59
N GLU A 50 5.06 9.23 8.94
CA GLU A 50 3.64 9.66 8.96
C GLU A 50 3.01 9.66 7.56
N LEU A 51 3.75 10.08 6.52
CA LEU A 51 3.27 9.97 5.14
C LEU A 51 3.00 8.53 4.74
N LEU A 52 3.92 7.61 5.08
CA LEU A 52 3.75 6.19 4.78
C LEU A 52 2.58 5.59 5.55
N ARG A 53 2.42 5.95 6.83
CA ARG A 53 1.30 5.50 7.66
C ARG A 53 -0.03 5.90 7.03
N ARG A 54 -0.20 7.17 6.65
CA ARG A 54 -1.43 7.66 6.00
C ARG A 54 -1.71 6.97 4.68
N TYR A 55 -0.67 6.76 3.87
CA TYR A 55 -0.82 6.02 2.62
C TYR A 55 -1.34 4.59 2.89
N ARG A 56 -0.76 3.90 3.86
CA ARG A 56 -1.16 2.53 4.22
C ARG A 56 -2.57 2.47 4.80
N ASP A 57 -2.93 3.43 5.64
CA ASP A 57 -4.29 3.53 6.18
C ASP A 57 -5.32 3.71 5.05
N GLY A 58 -5.07 4.64 4.11
CA GLY A 58 -5.91 4.83 2.94
C GLY A 58 -5.99 3.58 2.04
N LEU A 59 -4.91 2.80 1.94
CA LEU A 59 -4.92 1.55 1.19
C LEU A 59 -5.79 0.49 1.86
N VAL A 60 -5.71 0.34 3.18
CA VAL A 60 -6.58 -0.58 3.93
C VAL A 60 -8.05 -0.20 3.75
N GLU A 61 -8.37 1.09 3.85
CA GLU A 61 -9.74 1.61 3.64
C GLU A 61 -10.22 1.35 2.21
N LEU A 62 -9.37 1.60 1.20
CA LEU A 62 -9.71 1.35 -0.21
C LEU A 62 -10.01 -0.13 -0.45
N VAL A 63 -9.14 -1.02 -0.01
CA VAL A 63 -9.31 -2.48 -0.16
C VAL A 63 -10.60 -2.91 0.53
N GLY A 64 -10.83 -2.46 1.76
CA GLY A 64 -12.06 -2.77 2.51
C GLY A 64 -13.32 -2.33 1.79
N ALA A 65 -13.36 -1.09 1.33
CA ALA A 65 -14.52 -0.54 0.61
C ALA A 65 -14.82 -1.29 -0.70
N ARG A 66 -13.78 -1.64 -1.47
CA ARG A 66 -13.93 -2.38 -2.73
C ARG A 66 -14.41 -3.80 -2.51
N LEU A 67 -13.86 -4.49 -1.50
CA LEU A 67 -14.26 -5.87 -1.18
C LEU A 67 -15.66 -5.94 -0.55
N ALA A 68 -16.05 -4.97 0.27
CA ALA A 68 -17.39 -4.91 0.83
C ALA A 68 -18.50 -4.78 -0.24
N ALA A 69 -18.17 -4.19 -1.38
CA ALA A 69 -19.06 -4.06 -2.54
C ALA A 69 -18.96 -5.25 -3.52
N ALA A 70 -18.02 -6.17 -3.31
CA ALA A 70 -17.80 -7.31 -4.20
C ALA A 70 -18.87 -8.40 -4.02
N THR A 71 -19.16 -9.07 -5.12
CA THR A 71 -19.95 -10.30 -5.18
C THR A 71 -19.11 -11.40 -5.82
N PRO A 72 -19.50 -12.70 -5.76
CA PRO A 72 -18.77 -13.74 -6.47
C PRO A 72 -18.60 -13.43 -7.97
N ALA A 73 -19.61 -12.82 -8.60
CA ALA A 73 -19.57 -12.46 -10.02
C ALA A 73 -18.61 -11.29 -10.33
N THR A 74 -18.42 -10.35 -9.40
CA THR A 74 -17.58 -9.16 -9.60
C THR A 74 -16.20 -9.29 -8.98
N PHE A 75 -15.93 -10.33 -8.18
CA PHE A 75 -14.71 -10.52 -7.42
C PHE A 75 -13.45 -10.42 -8.28
N THR A 76 -13.41 -11.12 -9.41
CA THR A 76 -12.26 -11.07 -10.34
C THR A 76 -11.98 -9.66 -10.86
N ALA A 77 -13.02 -8.90 -11.21
CA ALA A 77 -12.86 -7.52 -11.67
C ALA A 77 -12.34 -6.61 -10.54
N VAL A 78 -12.88 -6.76 -9.32
CA VAL A 78 -12.42 -6.01 -8.14
C VAL A 78 -10.95 -6.31 -7.82
N VAL A 79 -10.55 -7.58 -7.86
CA VAL A 79 -9.14 -7.98 -7.65
C VAL A 79 -8.23 -7.37 -8.71
N ARG A 80 -8.62 -7.44 -9.98
CA ARG A 80 -7.83 -6.85 -11.09
C ARG A 80 -7.65 -5.36 -10.92
N ASP A 81 -8.72 -4.63 -10.61
CA ASP A 81 -8.68 -3.18 -10.41
C ASP A 81 -7.78 -2.81 -9.23
N LEU A 82 -7.92 -3.49 -8.09
CA LEU A 82 -7.07 -3.27 -6.91
C LEU A 82 -5.59 -3.53 -7.20
N ILE A 83 -5.26 -4.63 -7.87
CA ILE A 83 -3.87 -4.94 -8.25
C ILE A 83 -3.34 -3.86 -9.21
N GLY A 84 -4.15 -3.44 -10.17
CA GLY A 84 -3.80 -2.36 -11.11
C GLY A 84 -3.52 -1.04 -10.37
N GLU A 85 -4.38 -0.64 -9.44
CA GLU A 85 -4.20 0.57 -8.62
C GLU A 85 -2.91 0.48 -7.78
N LEU A 86 -2.64 -0.67 -7.16
CA LEU A 86 -1.42 -0.91 -6.38
C LEU A 86 -0.14 -0.80 -7.23
N LEU A 87 -0.11 -1.44 -8.40
CA LEU A 87 1.06 -1.44 -9.29
C LEU A 87 1.32 -0.08 -9.93
N ARG A 88 0.27 0.71 -10.18
CA ARG A 88 0.39 2.10 -10.65
C ARG A 88 0.67 3.07 -9.51
N ALA A 89 0.62 2.61 -8.27
CA ALA A 89 0.66 3.45 -7.06
C ALA A 89 -0.36 4.60 -7.13
N GLU A 90 -1.57 4.31 -7.62
CA GLU A 90 -2.65 5.29 -7.68
C GLU A 90 -3.00 5.75 -6.26
N GLY A 91 -3.23 7.05 -6.10
CA GLY A 91 -3.43 7.67 -4.78
C GLY A 91 -2.15 8.13 -4.08
N ILE A 92 -0.96 7.77 -4.58
CA ILE A 92 0.31 8.35 -4.16
C ILE A 92 1.20 8.59 -5.38
N ASN A 93 1.99 9.66 -5.36
CA ASN A 93 2.98 9.89 -6.40
C ASN A 93 3.99 8.71 -6.41
N PRO A 94 4.25 8.02 -7.56
CA PRO A 94 5.14 6.86 -7.62
C PRO A 94 6.57 7.17 -7.16
N ALA A 95 7.05 8.40 -7.37
CA ALA A 95 8.36 8.83 -6.88
C ALA A 95 8.36 8.94 -5.35
N LEU A 96 7.29 9.44 -4.75
CA LEU A 96 7.12 9.47 -3.29
C LEU A 96 7.02 8.07 -2.72
N HIS A 97 6.23 7.18 -3.33
CA HIS A 97 6.08 5.79 -2.89
C HIS A 97 7.44 5.09 -2.81
N ARG A 98 8.26 5.19 -3.85
CA ARG A 98 9.61 4.64 -3.85
C ARG A 98 10.47 5.22 -2.72
N VAL A 99 10.49 6.55 -2.59
CA VAL A 99 11.24 7.24 -1.53
C VAL A 99 10.84 6.72 -0.15
N LEU A 100 9.54 6.57 0.10
CA LEU A 100 9.03 6.10 1.38
C LEU A 100 9.40 4.64 1.65
N ILE A 101 9.23 3.76 0.66
CA ILE A 101 9.57 2.34 0.80
C ILE A 101 11.07 2.13 1.02
N GLU A 102 11.93 2.77 0.22
CA GLU A 102 13.39 2.67 0.37
C GLU A 102 13.87 3.14 1.75
N GLN A 103 13.25 4.19 2.31
CA GLN A 103 13.64 4.71 3.63
C GLN A 103 13.12 3.83 4.77
N VAL A 104 11.90 3.34 4.65
CA VAL A 104 11.30 2.47 5.68
C VAL A 104 12.04 1.13 5.77
N LEU A 105 12.51 0.59 4.66
CA LEU A 105 13.33 -0.63 4.68
C LEU A 105 14.69 -0.43 5.37
N ARG A 106 15.19 0.81 5.48
CA ARG A 106 16.45 1.16 6.14
C ARG A 106 16.30 1.44 7.64
N THR A 107 15.09 1.77 8.10
CA THR A 107 14.80 2.11 9.49
C THR A 107 14.01 0.98 10.16
N SER A 108 13.95 0.98 11.50
CA SER A 108 13.32 -0.05 12.35
C SER A 108 11.79 -0.24 12.13
N ALA A 109 11.26 0.10 10.98
CA ALA A 109 9.85 0.09 10.62
C ALA A 109 9.26 -1.31 10.37
N ARG A 110 10.01 -2.40 10.71
CA ARG A 110 9.49 -3.77 10.55
C ARG A 110 8.18 -4.00 11.32
N ARG A 111 8.06 -3.43 12.52
CA ARG A 111 6.85 -3.56 13.35
C ARG A 111 5.65 -2.84 12.72
N GLU A 112 5.86 -1.65 12.18
CA GLU A 112 4.82 -0.89 11.47
C GLU A 112 4.41 -1.58 10.14
N MET A 113 5.37 -2.26 9.50
CA MET A 113 5.08 -3.06 8.30
C MET A 113 4.20 -4.27 8.64
N LEU A 114 4.52 -5.01 9.68
CA LEU A 114 3.72 -6.16 10.13
C LEU A 114 2.29 -5.74 10.48
N GLY A 115 2.10 -4.68 11.26
CA GLY A 115 0.75 -4.21 11.60
C GLY A 115 -0.08 -3.73 10.41
N PHE A 116 0.55 -3.25 9.33
CA PHE A 116 -0.15 -2.92 8.09
C PHE A 116 -0.59 -4.19 7.34
N GLU A 117 0.29 -5.18 7.23
CA GLU A 117 -0.01 -6.45 6.58
C GLU A 117 -1.12 -7.20 7.31
N GLU A 118 -1.07 -7.27 8.65
CA GLU A 118 -2.11 -7.89 9.48
C GLU A 118 -3.48 -7.22 9.28
N ARG A 119 -3.53 -5.90 9.15
CA ARG A 119 -4.78 -5.19 8.85
C ARG A 119 -5.32 -5.49 7.46
N LEU A 120 -4.45 -5.59 6.45
CA LEU A 120 -4.87 -6.00 5.11
C LEU A 120 -5.37 -7.45 5.09
N GLU A 121 -4.70 -8.34 5.80
CA GLU A 121 -5.12 -9.74 5.96
C GLU A 121 -6.53 -9.82 6.55
N ALA A 122 -6.77 -9.10 7.67
CA ALA A 122 -8.08 -9.06 8.31
C ALA A 122 -9.18 -8.53 7.36
N VAL A 123 -8.90 -7.41 6.68
CA VAL A 123 -9.85 -6.80 5.73
C VAL A 123 -10.11 -7.70 4.53
N LEU A 124 -9.09 -8.39 4.01
CA LEU A 124 -9.25 -9.32 2.89
C LEU A 124 -10.07 -10.56 3.31
N ALA A 125 -9.75 -11.16 4.46
CA ALA A 125 -10.49 -12.30 4.98
C ALA A 125 -11.97 -11.97 5.19
N GLU A 126 -12.25 -10.82 5.81
CA GLU A 126 -13.63 -10.36 6.02
C GLU A 126 -14.33 -10.05 4.69
N GLY A 127 -13.65 -9.41 3.75
CA GLY A 127 -14.19 -9.14 2.42
C GLY A 127 -14.52 -10.41 1.64
N MET A 128 -13.69 -11.45 1.72
CA MET A 128 -13.98 -12.75 1.11
C MET A 128 -15.21 -13.41 1.74
N ARG A 129 -15.36 -13.36 3.08
CA ARG A 129 -16.54 -13.85 3.78
C ARG A 129 -17.81 -13.09 3.36
N ALA A 130 -17.73 -11.75 3.33
CA ALA A 130 -18.86 -10.89 2.92
C ALA A 130 -19.28 -11.14 1.47
N ALA A 131 -18.30 -11.36 0.57
CA ALA A 131 -18.54 -11.71 -0.83
C ALA A 131 -19.01 -13.16 -1.04
N LYS A 132 -19.20 -13.94 0.03
CA LYS A 132 -19.58 -15.37 0.00
C LYS A 132 -18.59 -16.22 -0.82
N ILE A 133 -17.31 -15.91 -0.69
CA ILE A 133 -16.21 -16.72 -1.23
C ILE A 133 -15.93 -17.82 -0.19
N GLU A 134 -16.44 -19.01 -0.46
CA GLU A 134 -16.27 -20.15 0.45
C GLU A 134 -14.84 -20.69 0.39
N LEU A 135 -14.14 -20.67 1.50
CA LEU A 135 -12.76 -21.13 1.66
C LEU A 135 -12.64 -21.93 2.96
N ASP A 136 -11.83 -22.98 2.97
CA ASP A 136 -11.57 -23.79 4.19
C ASP A 136 -10.95 -22.95 5.31
N ASP A 137 -9.99 -22.11 4.96
CA ASP A 137 -9.30 -21.20 5.86
C ASP A 137 -9.15 -19.81 5.19
N PRO A 138 -10.12 -18.90 5.38
CA PRO A 138 -10.05 -17.56 4.82
C PRO A 138 -8.89 -16.73 5.37
N ASP A 139 -8.48 -16.96 6.62
CA ASP A 139 -7.42 -16.19 7.27
C ASP A 139 -6.04 -16.61 6.70
N LEU A 140 -5.79 -17.91 6.54
CA LEU A 140 -4.59 -18.42 5.85
C LEU A 140 -4.56 -17.96 4.40
N SER A 141 -5.70 -17.98 3.70
CA SER A 141 -5.80 -17.51 2.33
C SER A 141 -5.48 -16.03 2.22
N ALA A 142 -6.02 -15.20 3.12
CA ALA A 142 -5.72 -13.78 3.17
C ALA A 142 -4.23 -13.51 3.45
N PHE A 143 -3.64 -14.21 4.42
CA PHE A 143 -2.20 -14.15 4.70
C PHE A 143 -1.37 -14.41 3.44
N MET A 144 -1.62 -15.52 2.75
CA MET A 144 -0.89 -15.90 1.53
C MET A 144 -1.05 -14.86 0.43
N LEU A 145 -2.28 -14.42 0.15
CA LEU A 145 -2.57 -13.49 -0.91
C LEU A 145 -1.96 -12.10 -0.66
N VAL A 146 -2.06 -11.58 0.56
CA VAL A 146 -1.46 -10.29 0.94
C VAL A 146 0.05 -10.33 0.76
N ARG A 147 0.72 -11.39 1.25
CA ARG A 147 2.18 -11.55 1.11
C ARG A 147 2.62 -11.61 -0.35
N VAL A 148 1.95 -12.40 -1.16
CA VAL A 148 2.27 -12.54 -2.58
C VAL A 148 2.07 -11.22 -3.32
N VAL A 149 0.91 -10.59 -3.17
CA VAL A 149 0.58 -9.34 -3.87
C VAL A 149 1.53 -8.22 -3.46
N LEU A 150 1.73 -7.98 -2.15
CA LEU A 150 2.61 -6.92 -1.69
C LEU A 150 4.07 -7.16 -2.07
N SER A 151 4.56 -8.41 -2.06
CA SER A 151 5.92 -8.73 -2.47
C SER A 151 6.16 -8.40 -3.95
N VAL A 152 5.23 -8.79 -4.84
CA VAL A 152 5.33 -8.48 -6.27
C VAL A 152 5.21 -6.98 -6.53
N VAL A 153 4.25 -6.30 -5.89
CA VAL A 153 4.06 -4.85 -6.02
C VAL A 153 5.31 -4.10 -5.53
N GLN A 154 5.87 -4.49 -4.38
CA GLN A 154 7.08 -3.87 -3.86
C GLN A 154 8.26 -4.04 -4.80
N SER A 155 8.48 -5.26 -5.31
CA SER A 155 9.54 -5.53 -6.30
C SER A 155 9.32 -4.72 -7.58
N ALA A 156 8.09 -4.65 -8.07
CA ALA A 156 7.77 -3.86 -9.26
C ALA A 156 8.06 -2.36 -9.10
N VAL A 157 7.83 -1.80 -7.92
CA VAL A 157 8.06 -0.37 -7.64
C VAL A 157 9.54 -0.07 -7.37
N VAL A 158 10.23 -0.92 -6.60
CA VAL A 158 11.62 -0.69 -6.17
C VAL A 158 12.61 -1.13 -7.26
N ASP A 159 12.49 -2.36 -7.74
CA ASP A 159 13.49 -2.99 -8.61
C ASP A 159 13.30 -2.64 -10.10
N ARG A 160 12.15 -2.07 -10.45
CA ARG A 160 11.80 -1.69 -11.83
C ARG A 160 12.05 -2.84 -12.83
N PRO A 161 11.33 -3.96 -12.71
CA PRO A 161 11.53 -5.08 -13.58
C PRO A 161 11.30 -4.70 -15.05
N LYS A 162 11.87 -5.47 -15.96
CA LYS A 162 11.69 -5.29 -17.41
C LYS A 162 10.25 -5.51 -17.90
N TYR A 163 9.40 -6.06 -17.05
CA TYR A 163 8.02 -6.37 -17.38
C TYR A 163 7.13 -5.12 -17.35
N LYS A 164 6.17 -5.07 -18.27
CA LYS A 164 5.17 -3.99 -18.30
C LYS A 164 4.21 -4.13 -17.12
N THR A 165 3.81 -3.01 -16.53
CA THR A 165 2.87 -2.96 -15.41
C THR A 165 1.57 -3.70 -15.70
N ALA A 166 1.01 -3.56 -16.91
CA ALA A 166 -0.21 -4.27 -17.31
C ALA A 166 -0.02 -5.80 -17.29
N ALA A 167 1.10 -6.30 -17.84
CA ALA A 167 1.39 -7.73 -17.82
C ALA A 167 1.54 -8.27 -16.40
N LEU A 168 2.20 -7.52 -15.51
CA LEU A 168 2.30 -7.90 -14.10
C LEU A 168 0.92 -7.90 -13.41
N ALA A 169 0.05 -6.96 -13.75
CA ALA A 169 -1.31 -6.90 -13.21
C ALA A 169 -2.13 -8.11 -13.65
N ASP A 170 -2.04 -8.48 -14.93
CA ASP A 170 -2.77 -9.64 -15.48
C ASP A 170 -2.30 -10.95 -14.83
N GLU A 171 -1.00 -11.22 -14.82
CA GLU A 171 -0.42 -12.44 -14.21
C GLU A 171 -0.74 -12.54 -12.71
N LEU A 172 -0.59 -11.42 -11.98
CA LEU A 172 -0.88 -11.39 -10.56
C LEU A 172 -2.38 -11.60 -10.28
N THR A 173 -3.25 -11.05 -11.14
CA THR A 173 -4.69 -11.29 -11.05
C THR A 173 -5.04 -12.76 -11.30
N GLU A 174 -4.46 -13.38 -12.32
CA GLU A 174 -4.68 -14.81 -12.60
C GLU A 174 -4.20 -15.68 -11.45
N LEU A 175 -3.06 -15.36 -10.85
CA LEU A 175 -2.54 -16.07 -9.68
C LEU A 175 -3.52 -15.98 -8.50
N VAL A 176 -4.00 -14.79 -8.17
CA VAL A 176 -4.93 -14.58 -7.04
C VAL A 176 -6.26 -15.28 -7.30
N VAL A 177 -6.85 -15.07 -8.48
CA VAL A 177 -8.15 -15.65 -8.84
C VAL A 177 -8.06 -17.17 -8.96
N GLY A 178 -6.99 -17.68 -9.58
CA GLY A 178 -6.75 -19.11 -9.70
C GLY A 178 -6.53 -19.80 -8.34
N TYR A 179 -5.85 -19.13 -7.40
CA TYR A 179 -5.73 -19.62 -6.03
C TYR A 179 -7.09 -19.73 -5.34
N VAL A 180 -7.90 -18.65 -5.41
CA VAL A 180 -9.23 -18.61 -4.79
C VAL A 180 -10.14 -19.68 -5.38
N ALA A 181 -10.19 -19.82 -6.71
CA ALA A 181 -11.01 -20.84 -7.37
C ALA A 181 -10.64 -22.27 -6.97
N ARG A 182 -9.34 -22.57 -6.86
CA ARG A 182 -8.87 -23.89 -6.40
C ARG A 182 -9.18 -24.12 -4.93
N ALA A 183 -9.09 -23.09 -4.09
CA ALA A 183 -9.41 -23.20 -2.68
C ALA A 183 -10.91 -23.49 -2.49
N GLN A 184 -11.80 -22.81 -3.23
CA GLN A 184 -13.24 -23.08 -3.24
C GLN A 184 -13.58 -24.52 -3.71
N ALA A 185 -12.90 -25.02 -4.74
CA ALA A 185 -13.12 -26.37 -5.23
C ALA A 185 -12.81 -27.46 -4.18
N ARG A 186 -11.86 -27.18 -3.27
CA ARG A 186 -11.54 -28.09 -2.16
C ARG A 186 -12.64 -28.12 -1.09
N THR A 187 -13.25 -26.96 -0.81
CA THR A 187 -14.35 -26.85 0.18
C THR A 187 -15.62 -27.58 -0.28
N SER A 188 -15.80 -27.71 -1.62
CA SER A 188 -17.00 -28.32 -2.22
C SER A 188 -16.88 -29.85 -2.42
N SER A 189 -15.76 -30.47 -2.06
CA SER A 189 -15.47 -31.89 -2.18
C SER A 189 -15.52 -32.59 -0.86
#